data_560b4b2e650c4bf396346e625f17a5c2
#
_entry.id   560b4b2e650c4bf396346e625f17a5c2
#
_cell.length_a   1.000
_cell.length_b   1.000
_cell.length_c   1.000
_cell.angle_alpha   90.00
_cell.angle_beta   90.00
_cell.angle_gamma   90.00
#
_symmetry.space_group_name_H-M   'P 1'
#
loop_
_entity.id
_entity.type
_entity.pdbx_description
1 polymer ?
#
loop_
_entity_poly.entity_id
_entity_poly.type
_entity_poly.pdbx_seq_one_letter_code
_entity_poly.pdbx_strand_id
1 'polypeptide(L)'
;MSRPSHLLEPHRVEVRTVRVEGSAHRERGLARGRMLAEQIRETSAGYARLFARKGIGAADHRAAAVACLDALREWHPGLHDEAAGIAEGAGLDLAELGTTLARTEILTLVPDPPSECSTVTYQQPGGSVSAQTWDWYAAFATSWHRQEVVPLPGEHAHRGFTEYGMPGKIGLNAAGVGVHLNILRQRDDRPGGVPVHGVLARVLAEAGTVAEAVEMIRSAPMSSSSLLTVVGADEVVMVEVAAGRTALLQRDGWLVHTNHFLAPELQDGAMLTDPASTTHERLAHLEEGIGSAPAPGGVGDLVPLLCSAPELNCVARLPDPAQPAQDRMATLATVLMDPARERVEVSPGIPQHAPA
;
A
#
# COMPACT_ATOMS: atom_id res chain seq x y z
N MET A 1 31.67 -5.71 9.79
CA MET A 1 30.35 -6.34 9.62
C MET A 1 29.90 -6.10 8.17
N SER A 2 29.74 -7.16 7.38
CA SER A 2 29.20 -7.03 6.01
C SER A 2 27.76 -6.50 6.11
N ARG A 3 27.41 -5.50 5.28
CA ARG A 3 26.03 -4.98 5.20
C ARG A 3 25.10 -6.12 4.77
N PRO A 4 23.91 -6.25 5.36
CA PRO A 4 22.93 -7.22 4.90
C PRO A 4 22.65 -7.02 3.40
N SER A 5 22.77 -8.07 2.59
CA SER A 5 22.65 -7.99 1.13
C SER A 5 21.29 -7.44 0.66
N HIS A 6 20.22 -7.71 1.43
CA HIS A 6 18.85 -7.23 1.11
C HIS A 6 18.70 -5.71 1.12
N LEU A 7 19.56 -4.97 1.80
CA LEU A 7 19.53 -3.50 1.78
C LEU A 7 19.95 -2.90 0.42
N LEU A 8 20.63 -3.67 -0.41
CA LEU A 8 21.09 -3.28 -1.74
C LEU A 8 20.33 -4.00 -2.86
N GLU A 9 19.77 -5.17 -2.56
CA GLU A 9 19.15 -6.06 -3.54
C GLU A 9 17.81 -6.60 -3.04
N PRO A 10 16.73 -5.75 -2.99
CA PRO A 10 15.43 -6.17 -2.46
C PRO A 10 14.83 -7.40 -3.13
N HIS A 11 15.15 -7.66 -4.39
CA HIS A 11 14.70 -8.83 -5.14
C HIS A 11 15.28 -10.17 -4.64
N ARG A 12 16.33 -10.13 -3.83
CA ARG A 12 16.93 -11.33 -3.20
C ARG A 12 16.34 -11.62 -1.82
N VAL A 13 15.39 -10.82 -1.35
CA VAL A 13 14.71 -11.10 -0.08
C VAL A 13 13.78 -12.28 -0.27
N GLU A 14 13.93 -13.29 0.58
CA GLU A 14 12.99 -14.39 0.64
C GLU A 14 11.69 -13.92 1.30
N VAL A 15 10.61 -13.89 0.51
CA VAL A 15 9.29 -13.45 0.96
C VAL A 15 8.40 -14.67 1.19
N ARG A 16 8.06 -14.93 2.44
CA ARG A 16 7.17 -16.02 2.82
C ARG A 16 5.73 -15.73 2.48
N THR A 17 4.94 -16.77 2.23
CA THR A 17 3.49 -16.71 2.16
C THR A 17 2.91 -17.22 3.49
N VAL A 18 1.96 -16.47 4.05
CA VAL A 18 1.35 -16.75 5.34
C VAL A 18 -0.15 -16.91 5.16
N ARG A 19 -0.69 -18.07 5.57
CA ARG A 19 -2.11 -18.31 5.67
C ARG A 19 -2.61 -17.86 7.04
N VAL A 20 -3.64 -17.02 7.03
CA VAL A 20 -4.23 -16.43 8.25
C VAL A 20 -5.68 -16.86 8.36
N GLU A 21 -6.07 -17.37 9.52
CA GLU A 21 -7.44 -17.83 9.79
C GLU A 21 -7.84 -17.56 11.24
N GLY A 22 -9.13 -17.56 11.51
CA GLY A 22 -9.73 -17.39 12.84
C GLY A 22 -11.25 -17.49 12.73
N SER A 23 -11.96 -17.59 13.85
CA SER A 23 -13.43 -17.66 13.88
C SER A 23 -14.08 -16.29 14.13
N ALA A 24 -13.28 -15.28 14.49
CA ALA A 24 -13.66 -13.89 14.68
C ALA A 24 -12.46 -12.98 14.43
N HIS A 25 -12.69 -11.69 14.21
CA HIS A 25 -11.63 -10.71 13.95
C HIS A 25 -10.52 -10.75 14.98
N ARG A 26 -10.84 -10.71 16.28
CA ARG A 26 -9.85 -10.74 17.35
C ARG A 26 -9.04 -12.04 17.36
N GLU A 27 -9.68 -13.18 17.13
CA GLU A 27 -9.00 -14.48 17.10
C GLU A 27 -8.09 -14.61 15.87
N ARG A 28 -8.54 -14.13 14.71
CA ARG A 28 -7.72 -14.05 13.49
C ARG A 28 -6.51 -13.17 13.72
N GLY A 29 -6.70 -12.02 14.36
CA GLY A 29 -5.62 -11.13 14.76
C GLY A 29 -4.64 -11.78 15.73
N LEU A 30 -5.14 -12.46 16.76
CA LEU A 30 -4.32 -13.16 17.76
C LEU A 30 -3.47 -14.28 17.14
N ALA A 31 -4.06 -15.06 16.22
CA ALA A 31 -3.35 -16.12 15.49
C ALA A 31 -2.22 -15.52 14.63
N ARG A 32 -2.51 -14.45 13.87
CA ARG A 32 -1.51 -13.71 13.09
C ARG A 32 -0.40 -13.15 14.00
N GLY A 33 -0.78 -12.49 15.09
CA GLY A 33 0.15 -11.89 16.03
C GLY A 33 1.12 -12.91 16.63
N ARG A 34 0.63 -14.07 17.06
CA ARG A 34 1.46 -15.17 17.60
C ARG A 34 2.39 -15.77 16.55
N MET A 35 1.87 -16.02 15.34
CA MET A 35 2.63 -16.61 14.23
C MET A 35 3.78 -15.73 13.77
N LEU A 36 3.63 -14.42 13.83
CA LEU A 36 4.54 -13.40 13.26
C LEU A 36 5.13 -12.47 14.32
N ALA A 37 5.11 -12.88 15.58
CA ALA A 37 5.43 -12.02 16.73
C ALA A 37 6.77 -11.29 16.62
N GLU A 38 7.81 -11.98 16.20
CA GLU A 38 9.16 -11.42 16.04
C GLU A 38 9.17 -10.36 14.95
N GLN A 39 8.68 -10.69 13.75
CA GLN A 39 8.66 -9.78 12.60
C GLN A 39 7.80 -8.55 12.86
N ILE A 40 6.66 -8.71 13.55
CA ILE A 40 5.78 -7.60 13.93
C ILE A 40 6.51 -6.65 14.88
N ARG A 41 7.18 -7.17 15.92
CA ARG A 41 7.98 -6.35 16.84
C ARG A 41 9.13 -5.64 16.15
N GLU A 42 9.84 -6.32 15.26
CA GLU A 42 10.94 -5.73 14.47
C GLU A 42 10.44 -4.61 13.55
N THR A 43 9.31 -4.82 12.88
CA THR A 43 8.70 -3.82 11.99
C THR A 43 8.22 -2.61 12.78
N SER A 44 7.54 -2.81 13.92
CA SER A 44 7.09 -1.74 14.80
C SER A 44 8.29 -0.92 15.34
N ALA A 45 9.33 -1.60 15.82
CA ALA A 45 10.57 -0.93 16.24
C ALA A 45 11.28 -0.20 15.07
N GLY A 46 11.19 -0.73 13.85
CA GLY A 46 11.67 -0.09 12.62
C GLY A 46 10.97 1.24 12.36
N TYR A 47 9.64 1.26 12.44
CA TYR A 47 8.85 2.49 12.29
C TYR A 47 9.12 3.49 13.42
N ALA A 48 9.23 3.07 14.66
CA ALA A 48 9.59 3.96 15.77
C ALA A 48 10.95 4.65 15.52
N ARG A 49 11.95 3.92 15.00
CA ARG A 49 13.24 4.48 14.60
C ARG A 49 13.10 5.45 13.41
N LEU A 50 12.25 5.13 12.43
CA LEU A 50 11.99 6.04 11.29
C LEU A 50 11.38 7.34 11.78
N PHE A 51 10.35 7.30 12.63
CA PHE A 51 9.70 8.48 13.20
C PHE A 51 10.68 9.35 13.97
N ALA A 52 11.49 8.75 14.83
CA ALA A 52 12.52 9.47 15.58
C ALA A 52 13.53 10.19 14.65
N ARG A 53 13.99 9.52 13.57
CA ARG A 53 14.87 10.16 12.57
C ARG A 53 14.21 11.31 11.83
N LYS A 54 12.89 11.22 11.61
CA LYS A 54 12.09 12.29 10.98
C LYS A 54 11.71 13.41 11.97
N GLY A 55 12.14 13.33 13.24
CA GLY A 55 11.86 14.32 14.25
C GLY A 55 10.49 14.19 14.92
N ILE A 56 9.77 13.07 14.71
CA ILE A 56 8.52 12.81 15.39
C ILE A 56 8.79 12.15 16.74
N GLY A 57 8.41 12.83 17.82
CA GLY A 57 8.60 12.37 19.19
C GLY A 57 7.79 11.09 19.51
N ALA A 58 8.26 10.29 20.48
CA ALA A 58 7.59 9.07 20.88
C ALA A 58 6.17 9.33 21.41
N ALA A 59 5.95 10.42 22.13
CA ALA A 59 4.64 10.81 22.60
C ALA A 59 3.69 11.20 21.45
N ASP A 60 4.23 11.90 20.43
CA ASP A 60 3.45 12.40 19.30
C ASP A 60 2.97 11.29 18.40
N HIS A 61 3.88 10.37 17.99
CA HIS A 61 3.44 9.25 17.13
C HIS A 61 2.53 8.28 17.88
N ARG A 62 2.70 8.11 19.21
CA ARG A 62 1.78 7.30 20.01
C ARG A 62 0.40 7.95 20.10
N ALA A 63 0.32 9.26 20.37
CA ALA A 63 -0.95 9.99 20.38
C ALA A 63 -1.66 9.93 19.03
N ALA A 64 -0.92 10.11 17.92
CA ALA A 64 -1.44 9.98 16.58
C ALA A 64 -1.98 8.56 16.30
N ALA A 65 -1.26 7.52 16.72
CA ALA A 65 -1.70 6.13 16.58
C ALA A 65 -3.00 5.86 17.34
N VAL A 66 -3.12 6.34 18.59
CA VAL A 66 -4.34 6.20 19.40
C VAL A 66 -5.53 6.87 18.72
N ALA A 67 -5.37 8.11 18.26
CA ALA A 67 -6.43 8.83 17.57
C ALA A 67 -6.90 8.10 16.29
N CYS A 68 -5.98 7.54 15.53
CA CYS A 68 -6.31 6.74 14.34
C CYS A 68 -7.00 5.41 14.69
N LEU A 69 -6.60 4.75 15.78
CA LEU A 69 -7.25 3.53 16.27
C LEU A 69 -8.66 3.81 16.79
N ASP A 70 -8.88 4.94 17.45
CA ASP A 70 -10.22 5.37 17.89
C ASP A 70 -11.14 5.60 16.68
N ALA A 71 -10.66 6.29 15.65
CA ALA A 71 -11.39 6.46 14.39
C ALA A 71 -11.69 5.11 13.70
N LEU A 72 -10.72 4.20 13.71
CA LEU A 72 -10.92 2.85 13.16
C LEU A 72 -11.99 2.08 13.96
N ARG A 73 -11.98 2.17 15.30
CA ARG A 73 -12.96 1.52 16.16
C ARG A 73 -14.37 2.03 15.90
N GLU A 74 -14.54 3.34 15.72
CA GLU A 74 -15.83 3.95 15.42
C GLU A 74 -16.33 3.56 14.02
N TRP A 75 -15.45 3.52 13.04
CA TRP A 75 -15.80 3.20 11.65
C TRP A 75 -15.98 1.70 11.39
N HIS A 76 -15.09 0.86 11.96
CA HIS A 76 -15.11 -0.59 11.77
C HIS A 76 -14.58 -1.34 13.01
N PRO A 77 -15.45 -1.61 14.00
CA PRO A 77 -15.06 -2.28 15.26
C PRO A 77 -14.33 -3.61 15.07
N GLY A 78 -14.73 -4.41 14.06
CA GLY A 78 -14.10 -5.71 13.77
C GLY A 78 -12.63 -5.58 13.38
N LEU A 79 -12.26 -4.64 12.51
CA LEU A 79 -10.86 -4.39 12.17
C LEU A 79 -10.04 -3.83 13.34
N HIS A 80 -10.66 -3.02 14.19
CA HIS A 80 -10.02 -2.61 15.45
C HIS A 80 -9.75 -3.81 16.36
N ASP A 81 -10.70 -4.74 16.49
CA ASP A 81 -10.53 -5.96 17.26
C ASP A 81 -9.46 -6.87 16.67
N GLU A 82 -9.37 -6.96 15.33
CA GLU A 82 -8.28 -7.70 14.67
C GLU A 82 -6.92 -7.06 14.98
N ALA A 83 -6.80 -5.74 14.91
CA ALA A 83 -5.57 -5.04 15.28
C ALA A 83 -5.22 -5.29 16.76
N ALA A 84 -6.19 -5.25 17.66
CA ALA A 84 -5.99 -5.57 19.08
C ALA A 84 -5.52 -7.03 19.28
N GLY A 85 -6.08 -7.98 18.52
CA GLY A 85 -5.61 -9.36 18.52
C GLY A 85 -4.17 -9.50 18.02
N ILE A 86 -3.80 -8.80 16.93
CA ILE A 86 -2.42 -8.79 16.41
C ILE A 86 -1.45 -8.26 17.47
N ALA A 87 -1.78 -7.16 18.12
CA ALA A 87 -0.96 -6.56 19.19
C ALA A 87 -0.74 -7.55 20.34
N GLU A 88 -1.83 -8.12 20.87
CA GLU A 88 -1.78 -9.11 21.95
C GLU A 88 -0.93 -10.33 21.57
N GLY A 89 -1.16 -10.89 20.38
CA GLY A 89 -0.42 -12.07 19.89
C GLY A 89 1.07 -11.79 19.69
N ALA A 90 1.44 -10.57 19.33
CA ALA A 90 2.83 -10.15 19.16
C ALA A 90 3.49 -9.69 20.48
N GLY A 91 2.72 -9.56 21.57
CA GLY A 91 3.22 -9.06 22.87
C GLY A 91 3.52 -7.56 22.83
N LEU A 92 2.77 -6.79 22.03
CA LEU A 92 2.81 -5.32 21.97
C LEU A 92 1.56 -4.74 22.62
N ASP A 93 1.64 -3.50 23.09
CA ASP A 93 0.40 -2.76 23.36
C ASP A 93 -0.26 -2.31 22.03
N LEU A 94 -1.55 -2.04 22.08
CA LEU A 94 -2.32 -1.70 20.88
C LEU A 94 -1.81 -0.40 20.21
N ALA A 95 -1.37 0.59 20.98
CA ALA A 95 -0.85 1.83 20.42
C ALA A 95 0.52 1.64 19.78
N GLU A 96 1.36 0.71 20.25
CA GLU A 96 2.60 0.33 19.58
C GLU A 96 2.33 -0.29 18.22
N LEU A 97 1.38 -1.24 18.12
CA LEU A 97 0.96 -1.78 16.83
C LEU A 97 0.33 -0.69 15.96
N GLY A 98 -0.47 0.18 16.55
CA GLY A 98 -1.13 1.31 15.90
C GLY A 98 -0.13 2.23 15.18
N THR A 99 1.10 2.36 15.69
CA THR A 99 2.14 3.15 15.01
C THR A 99 2.54 2.56 13.65
N THR A 100 2.46 1.24 13.49
CA THR A 100 2.68 0.57 12.21
C THR A 100 1.45 0.71 11.31
N LEU A 101 0.26 0.44 11.83
CA LEU A 101 -0.99 0.50 11.08
C LEU A 101 -1.29 1.91 10.54
N ALA A 102 -1.04 2.94 11.34
CA ALA A 102 -1.26 4.35 11.00
C ALA A 102 0.02 5.09 10.56
N ARG A 103 1.02 4.37 10.05
CA ARG A 103 2.32 4.97 9.67
C ARG A 103 2.19 6.09 8.64
N THR A 104 1.24 5.95 7.72
CA THR A 104 0.97 6.96 6.68
C THR A 104 0.44 8.25 7.31
N GLU A 105 -0.51 8.13 8.21
CA GLU A 105 -1.11 9.23 8.96
C GLU A 105 -0.10 9.90 9.89
N ILE A 106 0.74 9.11 10.57
CA ILE A 106 1.80 9.63 11.45
C ILE A 106 2.84 10.43 10.65
N LEU A 107 3.19 9.96 9.45
CA LEU A 107 4.14 10.67 8.58
C LEU A 107 3.61 12.01 8.06
N THR A 108 2.32 12.32 8.20
CA THR A 108 1.80 13.66 7.91
C THR A 108 2.31 14.74 8.88
N LEU A 109 2.86 14.33 10.04
CA LEU A 109 3.47 15.24 11.01
C LEU A 109 4.80 15.85 10.56
N VAL A 110 5.38 15.36 9.45
CA VAL A 110 6.59 15.94 8.87
C VAL A 110 6.32 16.55 7.50
N PRO A 111 7.07 17.60 7.11
CA PRO A 111 6.84 18.30 5.84
C PRO A 111 7.10 17.41 4.62
N ASP A 112 8.07 16.49 4.70
CA ASP A 112 8.59 15.73 3.56
C ASP A 112 8.56 14.22 3.84
N PRO A 113 7.38 13.58 3.94
CA PRO A 113 7.31 12.13 4.08
C PRO A 113 7.68 11.48 2.75
N PRO A 114 8.59 10.51 2.74
CA PRO A 114 8.89 9.79 1.52
C PRO A 114 7.71 8.93 1.12
N SER A 115 7.40 8.92 -0.15
CA SER A 115 6.47 7.96 -0.73
C SER A 115 6.63 7.97 -2.24
N GLU A 116 6.90 6.83 -2.81
CA GLU A 116 6.92 6.66 -4.26
C GLU A 116 6.29 5.33 -4.62
N CYS A 117 5.30 5.38 -5.51
CA CYS A 117 4.65 4.22 -6.10
C CYS A 117 4.24 4.60 -7.51
N SER A 118 4.26 3.65 -8.43
CA SER A 118 3.81 3.85 -9.79
C SER A 118 2.79 2.78 -10.13
N THR A 119 1.61 3.19 -10.58
CA THR A 119 0.49 2.30 -10.91
C THR A 119 0.14 2.47 -12.38
N VAL A 120 0.02 1.36 -13.10
CA VAL A 120 -0.49 1.28 -14.46
C VAL A 120 -1.66 0.33 -14.52
N THR A 121 -2.71 0.73 -15.23
CA THR A 121 -3.92 -0.07 -15.40
C THR A 121 -4.39 -0.02 -16.85
N TYR A 122 -5.10 -1.05 -17.26
CA TYR A 122 -5.82 -1.07 -18.52
C TYR A 122 -7.22 -1.59 -18.28
N GLN A 123 -8.22 -0.75 -18.60
CA GLN A 123 -9.63 -1.12 -18.49
C GLN A 123 -10.15 -1.65 -19.83
N GLN A 124 -10.72 -2.85 -19.79
CA GLN A 124 -11.49 -3.43 -20.90
C GLN A 124 -12.51 -4.43 -20.34
N PRO A 125 -13.65 -4.63 -21.01
CA PRO A 125 -14.64 -5.61 -20.57
C PRO A 125 -14.05 -7.02 -20.47
N GLY A 126 -14.26 -7.69 -19.33
CA GLY A 126 -13.82 -9.06 -19.08
C GLY A 126 -12.31 -9.29 -19.03
N GLY A 127 -11.51 -8.23 -18.96
CA GLY A 127 -10.06 -8.39 -19.02
C GLY A 127 -9.25 -7.20 -18.51
N SER A 128 -9.82 -6.38 -17.62
CA SER A 128 -9.07 -5.30 -16.98
C SER A 128 -7.91 -5.84 -16.15
N VAL A 129 -6.76 -5.19 -16.24
CA VAL A 129 -5.52 -5.60 -15.59
C VAL A 129 -4.81 -4.41 -14.95
N SER A 130 -4.00 -4.67 -13.92
CA SER A 130 -3.23 -3.63 -13.25
C SER A 130 -1.87 -4.11 -12.77
N ALA A 131 -0.92 -3.19 -12.67
CA ALA A 131 0.39 -3.43 -12.12
C ALA A 131 0.86 -2.22 -11.30
N GLN A 132 1.64 -2.47 -10.25
CA GLN A 132 2.18 -1.43 -9.39
C GLN A 132 3.58 -1.77 -8.90
N THR A 133 4.48 -0.75 -8.81
CA THR A 133 5.66 -0.80 -7.95
C THR A 133 5.34 -0.18 -6.59
N TRP A 134 5.70 -0.88 -5.52
CA TRP A 134 5.68 -0.34 -4.17
C TRP A 134 7.09 0.05 -3.76
N ASP A 135 7.33 1.35 -3.70
CA ASP A 135 8.63 1.90 -3.34
C ASP A 135 8.61 2.38 -1.88
N TRP A 136 9.62 1.96 -1.12
CA TRP A 136 9.75 2.30 0.28
C TRP A 136 11.23 2.29 0.71
N TYR A 137 11.49 2.62 1.97
CA TYR A 137 12.86 2.50 2.49
C TYR A 137 13.38 1.08 2.35
N ALA A 138 14.57 0.91 1.79
CA ALA A 138 15.23 -0.39 1.64
C ALA A 138 15.45 -1.12 2.98
N ALA A 139 15.51 -0.37 4.08
CA ALA A 139 15.56 -0.91 5.43
C ALA A 139 14.34 -1.76 5.83
N PHE A 140 13.21 -1.60 5.13
CA PHE A 140 11.98 -2.38 5.33
C PHE A 140 11.81 -3.51 4.31
N ALA A 141 12.84 -3.85 3.54
CA ALA A 141 12.75 -4.93 2.54
C ALA A 141 12.32 -6.29 3.12
N THR A 142 12.58 -6.53 4.41
CA THR A 142 12.18 -7.75 5.14
C THR A 142 10.94 -7.55 6.02
N SER A 143 10.26 -6.39 5.97
CA SER A 143 9.16 -6.03 6.86
C SER A 143 7.78 -6.33 6.27
N TRP A 144 7.67 -7.22 5.29
CA TRP A 144 6.42 -7.58 4.63
C TRP A 144 6.39 -9.05 4.22
N HIS A 145 5.20 -9.57 3.94
CA HIS A 145 4.95 -10.94 3.53
C HIS A 145 3.77 -11.04 2.57
N ARG A 146 3.72 -12.11 1.78
CA ARG A 146 2.48 -12.49 1.07
C ARG A 146 1.51 -13.10 2.06
N GLN A 147 0.22 -12.87 1.84
CA GLN A 147 -0.82 -13.44 2.69
C GLN A 147 -1.92 -14.10 1.89
N GLU A 148 -2.53 -15.12 2.51
CA GLU A 148 -3.80 -15.73 2.14
C GLU A 148 -4.70 -15.67 3.38
N VAL A 149 -5.81 -14.94 3.28
CA VAL A 149 -6.71 -14.72 4.41
C VAL A 149 -8.00 -15.53 4.21
N VAL A 150 -8.29 -16.38 5.19
CA VAL A 150 -9.55 -17.13 5.26
C VAL A 150 -10.64 -16.18 5.73
N PRO A 151 -11.78 -16.11 5.00
CA PRO A 151 -12.84 -15.16 5.31
C PRO A 151 -13.58 -15.51 6.59
N LEU A 152 -14.04 -14.48 7.30
CA LEU A 152 -15.08 -14.59 8.31
C LEU A 152 -16.46 -14.59 7.63
N PRO A 153 -17.55 -14.95 8.34
CA PRO A 153 -18.89 -14.84 7.79
C PRO A 153 -19.20 -13.43 7.27
N GLY A 154 -19.57 -13.31 6.00
CA GLY A 154 -19.81 -12.04 5.32
C GLY A 154 -18.58 -11.41 4.66
N GLU A 155 -17.42 -12.02 4.78
CA GLU A 155 -16.19 -11.59 4.10
C GLU A 155 -15.87 -12.45 2.87
N HIS A 156 -14.94 -11.97 2.05
CA HIS A 156 -14.31 -12.68 0.94
C HIS A 156 -12.90 -13.17 1.33
N ALA A 157 -12.55 -14.38 0.90
CA ALA A 157 -11.14 -14.79 0.94
C ALA A 157 -10.32 -13.80 0.09
N HIS A 158 -9.13 -13.46 0.55
CA HIS A 158 -8.26 -12.58 -0.23
C HIS A 158 -6.79 -12.96 -0.12
N ARG A 159 -6.04 -12.57 -1.12
CA ARG A 159 -4.59 -12.79 -1.20
C ARG A 159 -3.88 -11.56 -1.75
N GLY A 160 -2.62 -11.42 -1.41
CA GLY A 160 -1.79 -10.28 -1.79
C GLY A 160 -0.61 -10.14 -0.85
N PHE A 161 -0.22 -8.93 -0.52
CA PHE A 161 0.81 -8.70 0.47
C PHE A 161 0.41 -7.65 1.51
N THR A 162 1.06 -7.72 2.66
CA THR A 162 0.94 -6.73 3.73
C THR A 162 2.25 -6.61 4.51
N GLU A 163 2.42 -5.47 5.19
CA GLU A 163 3.52 -5.30 6.14
C GLU A 163 3.21 -6.01 7.45
N TYR A 164 4.24 -6.49 8.14
CA TYR A 164 4.04 -7.16 9.42
C TYR A 164 3.40 -6.22 10.45
N GLY A 165 2.25 -6.63 10.97
CA GLY A 165 1.43 -5.85 11.91
C GLY A 165 0.19 -5.22 11.29
N MET A 166 0.00 -5.29 9.97
CA MET A 166 -1.21 -4.81 9.28
C MET A 166 -2.12 -5.98 8.90
N PRO A 167 -3.46 -5.82 8.95
CA PRO A 167 -4.40 -6.87 8.54
C PRO A 167 -4.45 -7.08 7.02
N GLY A 168 -4.25 -6.02 6.22
CA GLY A 168 -4.24 -6.07 4.76
C GLY A 168 -3.62 -4.81 4.16
N LYS A 169 -3.14 -4.90 2.90
CA LYS A 169 -2.59 -3.74 2.18
C LYS A 169 -2.97 -3.74 0.71
N ILE A 170 -2.35 -4.57 -0.11
CA ILE A 170 -2.56 -4.63 -1.56
C ILE A 170 -2.83 -6.08 -1.94
N GLY A 171 -3.86 -6.32 -2.75
CA GLY A 171 -4.25 -7.67 -3.10
C GLY A 171 -5.54 -7.75 -3.91
N LEU A 172 -6.04 -8.97 -4.03
CA LEU A 172 -7.24 -9.34 -4.77
C LEU A 172 -8.07 -10.29 -3.90
N ASN A 173 -9.37 -10.07 -3.86
CA ASN A 173 -10.31 -10.96 -3.16
C ASN A 173 -11.01 -11.96 -4.11
N ALA A 174 -11.71 -12.91 -3.52
CA ALA A 174 -12.43 -13.98 -4.25
C ALA A 174 -13.68 -13.48 -5.02
N ALA A 175 -14.14 -12.26 -4.77
CA ALA A 175 -15.17 -11.60 -5.58
C ALA A 175 -14.59 -10.93 -6.83
N GLY A 176 -13.26 -10.97 -7.04
CA GLY A 176 -12.60 -10.34 -8.18
C GLY A 176 -12.35 -8.84 -7.99
N VAL A 177 -12.37 -8.34 -6.75
CA VAL A 177 -12.04 -6.94 -6.43
C VAL A 177 -10.61 -6.85 -5.92
N GLY A 178 -9.77 -6.12 -6.64
CA GLY A 178 -8.40 -5.81 -6.26
C GLY A 178 -8.21 -4.36 -5.84
N VAL A 179 -7.19 -4.07 -5.05
CA VAL A 179 -6.85 -2.71 -4.64
C VAL A 179 -5.35 -2.48 -4.58
N HIS A 180 -4.90 -1.29 -5.08
CA HIS A 180 -3.56 -0.74 -4.92
C HIS A 180 -3.59 0.55 -4.11
N LEU A 181 -2.42 1.01 -3.67
CA LEU A 181 -2.25 2.22 -2.87
C LEU A 181 -1.07 3.05 -3.38
N ASN A 182 -1.30 4.33 -3.67
CA ASN A 182 -0.25 5.35 -3.76
C ASN A 182 -0.51 6.42 -2.68
N ILE A 183 0.54 6.91 -2.04
CA ILE A 183 0.40 8.00 -1.08
C ILE A 183 0.38 9.33 -1.83
N LEU A 184 -0.57 10.20 -1.49
CA LEU A 184 -0.67 11.58 -1.94
C LEU A 184 -0.41 12.52 -0.77
N ARG A 185 -0.36 13.82 -1.03
CA ARG A 185 -0.13 14.83 0.00
C ARG A 185 -0.99 16.06 -0.22
N GLN A 186 -1.64 16.49 0.87
CA GLN A 186 -2.36 17.76 0.96
C GLN A 186 -1.87 18.57 2.15
N ARG A 187 -2.01 19.88 2.08
CA ARG A 187 -1.64 20.82 3.16
C ARG A 187 -2.34 20.50 4.48
N ASP A 188 -3.59 20.04 4.40
CA ASP A 188 -4.45 19.79 5.55
C ASP A 188 -4.35 18.34 6.07
N ASP A 189 -3.45 17.53 5.52
CA ASP A 189 -3.23 16.17 5.99
C ASP A 189 -2.76 16.17 7.46
N ARG A 190 -3.38 15.30 8.24
CA ARG A 190 -3.09 15.14 9.68
C ARG A 190 -3.43 13.72 10.15
N PRO A 191 -2.90 13.27 11.29
CA PRO A 191 -3.37 12.02 11.92
C PRO A 191 -4.77 12.22 12.55
N GLY A 192 -5.40 11.10 12.93
CA GLY A 192 -6.68 11.07 13.67
C GLY A 192 -7.89 10.64 12.85
N GLY A 193 -7.73 10.39 11.55
CA GLY A 193 -8.74 9.70 10.74
C GLY A 193 -8.51 8.19 10.69
N VAL A 194 -9.40 7.48 10.00
CA VAL A 194 -9.24 6.04 9.75
C VAL A 194 -7.94 5.79 8.96
N PRO A 195 -7.05 4.91 9.46
CA PRO A 195 -5.83 4.59 8.74
C PRO A 195 -6.13 4.01 7.36
N VAL A 196 -5.44 4.48 6.33
CA VAL A 196 -5.62 3.98 4.96
C VAL A 196 -5.45 2.46 4.87
N HIS A 197 -4.54 1.88 5.66
CA HIS A 197 -4.35 0.42 5.71
C HIS A 197 -5.55 -0.32 6.31
N GLY A 198 -6.34 0.31 7.18
CA GLY A 198 -7.63 -0.20 7.65
C GLY A 198 -8.67 -0.19 6.52
N VAL A 199 -8.71 0.88 5.71
CA VAL A 199 -9.60 0.97 4.55
C VAL A 199 -9.27 -0.12 3.52
N LEU A 200 -7.99 -0.31 3.20
CA LEU A 200 -7.54 -1.36 2.28
C LEU A 200 -7.92 -2.77 2.78
N ALA A 201 -7.72 -3.03 4.07
CA ALA A 201 -8.08 -4.31 4.67
C ALA A 201 -9.58 -4.58 4.56
N ARG A 202 -10.43 -3.56 4.79
CA ARG A 202 -11.89 -3.68 4.63
C ARG A 202 -12.29 -3.95 3.19
N VAL A 203 -11.74 -3.20 2.23
CA VAL A 203 -12.02 -3.40 0.80
C VAL A 203 -11.70 -4.85 0.39
N LEU A 204 -10.53 -5.36 0.80
CA LEU A 204 -10.15 -6.75 0.49
C LEU A 204 -11.06 -7.78 1.14
N ALA A 205 -11.54 -7.52 2.36
CA ALA A 205 -12.38 -8.47 3.08
C ALA A 205 -13.85 -8.43 2.64
N GLU A 206 -14.42 -7.25 2.37
CA GLU A 206 -15.86 -7.07 2.31
C GLU A 206 -16.41 -6.66 0.93
N ALA A 207 -15.59 -6.05 0.04
CA ALA A 207 -16.11 -5.55 -1.23
C ALA A 207 -16.41 -6.70 -2.20
N GLY A 208 -17.66 -6.86 -2.60
CA GLY A 208 -18.10 -7.80 -3.62
C GLY A 208 -18.05 -7.22 -5.04
N THR A 209 -18.00 -5.89 -5.18
CA THR A 209 -17.95 -5.16 -6.44
C THR A 209 -17.01 -3.93 -6.34
N VAL A 210 -16.59 -3.42 -7.50
CA VAL A 210 -15.82 -2.16 -7.57
C VAL A 210 -16.62 -0.99 -6.98
N ALA A 211 -17.91 -0.92 -7.25
CA ALA A 211 -18.79 0.13 -6.72
C ALA A 211 -18.86 0.09 -5.19
N GLU A 212 -18.98 -1.09 -4.56
CA GLU A 212 -18.94 -1.24 -3.11
C GLU A 212 -17.59 -0.84 -2.52
N ALA A 213 -16.48 -1.22 -3.18
CA ALA A 213 -15.14 -0.80 -2.76
C ALA A 213 -14.99 0.72 -2.78
N VAL A 214 -15.44 1.38 -3.86
CA VAL A 214 -15.43 2.84 -3.98
C VAL A 214 -16.25 3.50 -2.86
N GLU A 215 -17.43 2.95 -2.55
CA GLU A 215 -18.29 3.51 -1.47
C GLU A 215 -17.65 3.29 -0.09
N MET A 216 -17.01 2.14 0.18
CA MET A 216 -16.25 1.92 1.41
C MET A 216 -15.12 2.94 1.57
N ILE A 217 -14.39 3.24 0.49
CA ILE A 217 -13.33 4.26 0.49
C ILE A 217 -13.91 5.65 0.78
N ARG A 218 -15.00 6.02 0.12
CA ARG A 218 -15.64 7.33 0.25
C ARG A 218 -16.27 7.57 1.62
N SER A 219 -16.80 6.50 2.24
CA SER A 219 -17.43 6.56 3.57
C SER A 219 -16.41 6.58 4.72
N ALA A 220 -15.13 6.26 4.45
CA ALA A 220 -14.10 6.26 5.47
C ALA A 220 -13.69 7.70 5.83
N PRO A 221 -13.77 8.10 7.12
CA PRO A 221 -13.34 9.43 7.55
C PRO A 221 -11.80 9.49 7.62
N MET A 222 -11.15 9.37 6.45
CA MET A 222 -9.70 9.52 6.32
C MET A 222 -9.28 10.97 6.47
N SER A 223 -8.16 11.22 7.15
CA SER A 223 -7.57 12.54 7.38
C SER A 223 -6.20 12.73 6.72
N SER A 224 -5.75 11.73 5.97
CA SER A 224 -4.53 11.75 5.15
C SER A 224 -4.87 11.46 3.70
N SER A 225 -4.06 12.00 2.79
CA SER A 225 -4.28 11.88 1.36
C SER A 225 -3.69 10.60 0.78
N SER A 226 -4.45 9.97 -0.11
CA SER A 226 -4.06 8.71 -0.78
C SER A 226 -4.78 8.54 -2.11
N LEU A 227 -4.19 7.77 -2.99
CA LEU A 227 -4.87 7.17 -4.13
C LEU A 227 -5.12 5.69 -3.83
N LEU A 228 -6.37 5.26 -3.95
CA LEU A 228 -6.73 3.85 -3.93
C LEU A 228 -7.22 3.46 -5.33
N THR A 229 -6.49 2.58 -6.00
CA THR A 229 -6.88 2.07 -7.32
C THR A 229 -7.64 0.77 -7.13
N VAL A 230 -8.94 0.80 -7.41
CA VAL A 230 -9.82 -0.37 -7.34
C VAL A 230 -9.91 -1.01 -8.72
N VAL A 231 -9.71 -2.32 -8.80
CA VAL A 231 -9.64 -3.08 -10.05
C VAL A 231 -10.64 -4.23 -9.99
N GLY A 232 -11.53 -4.29 -10.97
CA GLY A 232 -12.42 -5.42 -11.23
C GLY A 232 -12.16 -6.00 -12.61
N ALA A 233 -12.89 -7.06 -13.00
CA ALA A 233 -12.74 -7.67 -14.31
C ALA A 233 -13.14 -6.76 -15.47
N ASP A 234 -14.14 -5.89 -15.26
CA ASP A 234 -14.75 -5.04 -16.29
C ASP A 234 -14.39 -3.56 -16.16
N GLU A 235 -13.92 -3.15 -15.00
CA GLU A 235 -13.71 -1.74 -14.70
C GLU A 235 -12.52 -1.49 -13.76
N VAL A 236 -11.94 -0.29 -13.87
CA VAL A 236 -10.92 0.24 -12.97
C VAL A 236 -11.32 1.63 -12.54
N VAL A 237 -11.31 1.89 -11.24
CA VAL A 237 -11.56 3.22 -10.68
C VAL A 237 -10.39 3.63 -9.80
N MET A 238 -9.78 4.74 -10.11
CA MET A 238 -8.79 5.39 -9.25
C MET A 238 -9.48 6.42 -8.38
N VAL A 239 -9.44 6.24 -7.06
CA VAL A 239 -10.07 7.12 -6.07
C VAL A 239 -8.99 7.95 -5.42
N GLU A 240 -8.86 9.21 -5.82
CA GLU A 240 -8.05 10.18 -5.10
C GLU A 240 -8.80 10.66 -3.86
N VAL A 241 -8.15 10.56 -2.71
CA VAL A 241 -8.67 10.98 -1.41
C VAL A 241 -7.81 12.13 -0.88
N ALA A 242 -8.44 13.20 -0.50
CA ALA A 242 -7.85 14.30 0.27
C ALA A 242 -8.75 14.53 1.49
N ALA A 243 -8.21 14.84 2.66
CA ALA A 243 -8.93 14.95 3.94
C ALA A 243 -10.42 15.36 3.79
N GLY A 244 -11.33 14.38 3.82
CA GLY A 244 -12.79 14.58 3.69
C GLY A 244 -13.32 14.83 2.28
N ARG A 245 -12.48 14.78 1.22
CA ARG A 245 -12.89 14.96 -0.19
C ARG A 245 -12.38 13.79 -1.03
N THR A 246 -13.11 13.44 -2.07
CA THR A 246 -12.71 12.37 -3.01
C THR A 246 -12.98 12.80 -4.45
N ALA A 247 -12.11 12.37 -5.36
CA ALA A 247 -12.31 12.47 -6.79
C ALA A 247 -12.11 11.10 -7.44
N LEU A 248 -12.85 10.83 -8.51
CA LEU A 248 -12.78 9.59 -9.26
C LEU A 248 -12.14 9.82 -10.62
N LEU A 249 -11.12 9.03 -10.92
CA LEU A 249 -10.50 8.98 -12.24
C LEU A 249 -10.85 7.62 -12.86
N GLN A 250 -11.51 7.66 -14.01
CA GLN A 250 -11.94 6.46 -14.73
C GLN A 250 -12.01 6.74 -16.22
N ARG A 251 -11.53 5.81 -17.03
CA ARG A 251 -11.66 5.82 -18.49
C ARG A 251 -11.39 4.44 -19.06
N ASP A 252 -11.90 4.16 -20.25
CA ASP A 252 -11.53 2.99 -21.01
C ASP A 252 -10.07 3.06 -21.46
N GLY A 253 -9.43 1.88 -21.54
CA GLY A 253 -8.03 1.77 -21.92
C GLY A 253 -7.05 2.08 -20.77
N TRP A 254 -5.95 2.72 -21.10
CA TRP A 254 -4.85 2.98 -20.21
C TRP A 254 -5.17 4.10 -19.19
N LEU A 255 -4.85 3.86 -17.92
CA LEU A 255 -4.82 4.87 -16.86
C LEU A 255 -3.59 4.63 -15.98
N VAL A 256 -2.83 5.68 -15.71
CA VAL A 256 -1.59 5.66 -14.92
C VAL A 256 -1.63 6.68 -13.81
N HIS A 257 -0.95 6.41 -12.71
CA HIS A 257 -0.85 7.33 -11.59
C HIS A 257 0.44 7.13 -10.79
N THR A 258 0.88 8.20 -10.14
CA THR A 258 2.06 8.20 -9.27
C THR A 258 1.72 8.79 -7.88
N ASN A 259 2.42 9.82 -7.40
CA ASN A 259 2.23 10.35 -6.04
C ASN A 259 1.89 11.86 -6.01
N HIS A 260 1.11 12.36 -6.95
CA HIS A 260 0.53 13.71 -6.93
C HIS A 260 -0.89 13.67 -7.48
N PHE A 261 -1.72 14.61 -7.09
CA PHE A 261 -3.10 14.69 -7.54
C PHE A 261 -3.19 14.99 -9.04
N LEU A 262 -4.07 14.28 -9.73
CA LEU A 262 -4.43 14.52 -11.14
C LEU A 262 -5.81 15.18 -11.27
N ALA A 263 -6.73 14.92 -10.34
CA ALA A 263 -8.08 15.49 -10.35
C ALA A 263 -8.03 17.00 -10.12
N PRO A 264 -8.59 17.84 -11.04
CA PRO A 264 -8.54 19.30 -10.92
C PRO A 264 -9.16 19.83 -9.61
N GLU A 265 -10.22 19.18 -9.12
CA GLU A 265 -10.95 19.57 -7.91
C GLU A 265 -10.16 19.34 -6.61
N LEU A 266 -9.06 18.58 -6.65
CA LEU A 266 -8.19 18.31 -5.51
C LEU A 266 -6.83 19.02 -5.58
N GLN A 267 -6.58 19.83 -6.61
CA GLN A 267 -5.31 20.57 -6.79
C GLN A 267 -5.09 21.66 -5.74
N ASP A 268 -6.16 22.29 -5.24
CA ASP A 268 -6.00 23.31 -4.20
C ASP A 268 -5.48 22.67 -2.91
N GLY A 269 -4.32 23.15 -2.47
CA GLY A 269 -3.59 22.60 -1.31
C GLY A 269 -2.77 21.34 -1.59
N ALA A 270 -2.74 20.85 -2.84
CA ALA A 270 -1.89 19.73 -3.21
C ALA A 270 -0.40 20.04 -2.96
N MET A 271 0.33 19.06 -2.46
CA MET A 271 1.75 19.16 -2.15
C MET A 271 2.48 17.92 -2.72
N LEU A 272 3.78 18.05 -2.96
CA LEU A 272 4.60 16.87 -3.19
C LEU A 272 4.85 16.13 -1.88
N THR A 273 4.98 14.82 -1.95
CA THR A 273 5.34 13.99 -0.78
C THR A 273 6.77 14.29 -0.30
N ASP A 274 7.67 14.56 -1.23
CA ASP A 274 9.08 14.92 -1.00
C ASP A 274 9.51 15.92 -2.08
N PRO A 275 10.23 17.01 -1.79
CA PRO A 275 10.76 17.93 -2.81
C PRO A 275 11.66 17.25 -3.84
N ALA A 276 12.30 16.12 -3.48
CA ALA A 276 13.12 15.30 -4.37
C ALA A 276 12.31 14.18 -5.05
N SER A 277 10.99 14.18 -4.92
CA SER A 277 10.12 13.17 -5.54
C SER A 277 10.19 13.24 -7.07
N THR A 278 10.36 12.09 -7.68
CA THR A 278 10.32 11.91 -9.15
C THR A 278 8.92 11.64 -9.68
N THR A 279 7.88 12.08 -8.95
CA THR A 279 6.49 11.73 -9.27
C THR A 279 6.05 12.20 -10.66
N HIS A 280 6.47 13.39 -11.08
CA HIS A 280 6.14 13.93 -12.41
C HIS A 280 6.92 13.23 -13.53
N GLU A 281 8.21 12.96 -13.32
CA GLU A 281 9.06 12.23 -14.26
C GLU A 281 8.58 10.79 -14.45
N ARG A 282 8.14 10.15 -13.36
CA ARG A 282 7.56 8.80 -13.41
C ARG A 282 6.22 8.79 -14.14
N LEU A 283 5.37 9.80 -13.91
CA LEU A 283 4.11 9.91 -14.63
C LEU A 283 4.38 10.10 -16.14
N ALA A 284 5.27 11.03 -16.51
CA ALA A 284 5.63 11.28 -17.91
C ALA A 284 6.19 10.03 -18.60
N HIS A 285 7.05 9.26 -17.91
CA HIS A 285 7.58 7.99 -18.42
C HIS A 285 6.46 6.97 -18.70
N LEU A 286 5.51 6.84 -17.77
CA LEU A 286 4.36 5.94 -17.93
C LEU A 286 3.45 6.40 -19.07
N GLU A 287 3.16 7.71 -19.16
CA GLU A 287 2.31 8.28 -20.22
C GLU A 287 2.93 8.10 -21.60
N GLU A 288 4.25 8.29 -21.74
CA GLU A 288 4.98 8.01 -22.98
C GLU A 288 4.88 6.52 -23.34
N GLY A 289 5.10 5.63 -22.37
CA GLY A 289 5.01 4.20 -22.54
C GLY A 289 3.63 3.75 -23.03
N ILE A 290 2.57 4.16 -22.36
CA ILE A 290 1.20 3.80 -22.76
C ILE A 290 0.75 4.46 -24.06
N GLY A 291 1.31 5.62 -24.44
CA GLY A 291 1.00 6.32 -25.67
C GLY A 291 1.35 5.52 -26.92
N SER A 292 2.30 4.59 -26.82
CA SER A 292 2.75 3.71 -27.91
C SER A 292 2.37 2.23 -27.71
N ALA A 293 1.88 1.85 -26.51
CA ALA A 293 1.57 0.47 -26.18
C ALA A 293 0.22 0.03 -26.81
N PRO A 294 0.17 -1.17 -27.41
CA PRO A 294 -1.11 -1.76 -27.81
C PRO A 294 -1.93 -2.14 -26.58
N ALA A 295 -3.21 -2.47 -26.77
CA ALA A 295 -4.01 -3.11 -25.73
C ALA A 295 -3.29 -4.37 -25.24
N PRO A 296 -3.17 -4.59 -23.91
CA PRO A 296 -2.45 -5.72 -23.37
C PRO A 296 -3.22 -7.03 -23.61
N GLY A 297 -2.53 -8.10 -23.95
CA GLY A 297 -3.07 -9.45 -24.01
C GLY A 297 -3.18 -10.11 -22.65
N GLY A 298 -2.51 -9.57 -21.64
CA GLY A 298 -2.52 -10.03 -20.26
C GLY A 298 -1.70 -9.13 -19.34
N VAL A 299 -1.75 -9.42 -18.03
CA VAL A 299 -1.11 -8.57 -17.00
C VAL A 299 0.42 -8.47 -17.16
N GLY A 300 1.06 -9.50 -17.72
CA GLY A 300 2.52 -9.49 -17.98
C GLY A 300 2.96 -8.39 -18.94
N ASP A 301 2.07 -7.95 -19.85
CA ASP A 301 2.38 -6.88 -20.82
C ASP A 301 2.50 -5.49 -20.14
N LEU A 302 2.09 -5.35 -18.89
CA LEU A 302 2.27 -4.12 -18.12
C LEU A 302 3.67 -4.00 -17.52
N VAL A 303 4.40 -5.11 -17.37
CA VAL A 303 5.73 -5.13 -16.73
C VAL A 303 6.73 -4.20 -17.44
N PRO A 304 6.85 -4.20 -18.80
CA PRO A 304 7.76 -3.30 -19.50
C PRO A 304 7.50 -1.80 -19.23
N LEU A 305 6.23 -1.42 -18.99
CA LEU A 305 5.85 -0.04 -18.72
C LEU A 305 6.36 0.44 -17.35
N LEU A 306 6.48 -0.48 -16.38
CA LEU A 306 7.04 -0.20 -15.06
C LEU A 306 8.57 -0.30 -15.02
N CYS A 307 9.22 -0.72 -16.10
CA CYS A 307 10.67 -0.80 -16.21
C CYS A 307 11.21 0.56 -16.67
N SER A 308 12.08 1.16 -15.87
CA SER A 308 12.89 2.30 -16.30
C SER A 308 14.34 1.89 -16.51
N ALA A 309 15.06 2.63 -17.37
CA ALA A 309 16.49 2.41 -17.52
C ALA A 309 17.18 2.61 -16.15
N PRO A 310 18.16 1.77 -15.78
CA PRO A 310 18.83 1.85 -14.49
C PRO A 310 19.41 3.23 -14.17
N GLU A 311 19.84 3.97 -15.19
CA GLU A 311 20.40 5.31 -15.07
C GLU A 311 19.36 6.34 -14.64
N LEU A 312 18.09 6.13 -15.02
CA LEU A 312 16.97 7.00 -14.62
C LEU A 312 16.54 6.71 -13.17
N ASN A 313 16.65 5.45 -12.73
CA ASN A 313 16.28 5.00 -11.39
C ASN A 313 14.95 5.60 -10.88
N CYS A 314 13.96 5.70 -11.77
CA CYS A 314 12.71 6.39 -11.46
C CYS A 314 11.56 5.44 -11.14
N VAL A 315 10.94 4.74 -12.11
CA VAL A 315 9.80 3.82 -11.85
C VAL A 315 10.29 2.53 -11.19
N ALA A 316 11.31 1.87 -11.76
CA ALA A 316 11.98 0.71 -11.14
C ALA A 316 13.17 1.24 -10.33
N ARG A 317 13.00 1.32 -9.01
CA ARG A 317 13.97 2.00 -8.13
C ARG A 317 14.93 1.04 -7.47
N LEU A 318 16.23 1.25 -7.68
CA LEU A 318 17.30 0.56 -6.94
C LEU A 318 17.82 1.42 -5.81
N PRO A 319 18.26 0.83 -4.67
CA PRO A 319 18.80 1.60 -3.56
C PRO A 319 20.11 2.28 -3.97
N ASP A 320 20.17 3.60 -3.85
CA ASP A 320 21.38 4.37 -4.13
C ASP A 320 22.45 4.10 -3.04
N PRO A 321 23.60 3.49 -3.38
CA PRO A 321 24.65 3.20 -2.42
C PRO A 321 25.36 4.47 -1.88
N ALA A 322 25.24 5.61 -2.56
CA ALA A 322 25.82 6.88 -2.10
C ALA A 322 25.03 7.49 -0.93
N GLN A 323 23.72 7.14 -0.80
CA GLN A 323 22.92 7.61 0.33
C GLN A 323 23.18 6.78 1.60
N PRO A 324 22.98 7.35 2.80
CA PRO A 324 22.98 6.60 4.05
C PRO A 324 22.02 5.41 3.99
N ALA A 325 22.41 4.25 4.51
CA ALA A 325 21.64 3.01 4.35
C ALA A 325 20.19 3.12 4.83
N GLN A 326 19.93 3.89 5.88
CA GLN A 326 18.60 4.10 6.45
C GLN A 326 17.69 5.02 5.64
N ASP A 327 18.26 5.78 4.68
CA ASP A 327 17.53 6.76 3.87
C ASP A 327 17.32 6.30 2.41
N ARG A 328 17.89 5.14 2.07
CA ARG A 328 17.76 4.57 0.72
C ARG A 328 16.34 4.14 0.45
N MET A 329 15.79 4.65 -0.64
CA MET A 329 14.52 4.20 -1.20
C MET A 329 14.76 3.11 -2.25
N ALA A 330 13.83 2.18 -2.37
CA ALA A 330 13.88 1.11 -3.37
C ALA A 330 12.47 0.59 -3.67
N THR A 331 12.27 0.02 -4.85
CA THR A 331 11.12 -0.82 -5.13
C THR A 331 11.26 -2.10 -4.28
N LEU A 332 10.37 -2.28 -3.31
CA LEU A 332 10.36 -3.45 -2.43
C LEU A 332 9.49 -4.58 -2.97
N ALA A 333 8.44 -4.24 -3.71
CA ALA A 333 7.58 -5.22 -4.35
C ALA A 333 7.03 -4.71 -5.68
N THR A 334 6.84 -5.63 -6.62
CA THR A 334 6.05 -5.46 -7.83
C THR A 334 4.81 -6.32 -7.73
N VAL A 335 3.64 -5.72 -7.99
CA VAL A 335 2.33 -6.38 -7.88
C VAL A 335 1.65 -6.37 -9.24
N LEU A 336 1.17 -7.52 -9.66
CA LEU A 336 0.39 -7.71 -10.90
C LEU A 336 -0.98 -8.27 -10.53
N MET A 337 -2.08 -7.74 -11.08
CA MET A 337 -3.44 -8.23 -10.85
C MET A 337 -4.22 -8.41 -12.15
N ASP A 338 -4.84 -9.57 -12.26
CA ASP A 338 -5.79 -9.94 -13.33
C ASP A 338 -7.04 -10.49 -12.66
N PRO A 339 -8.02 -9.63 -12.33
CA PRO A 339 -9.24 -10.06 -11.64
C PRO A 339 -10.06 -11.09 -12.41
N ALA A 340 -10.12 -10.98 -13.73
CA ALA A 340 -10.87 -11.92 -14.58
C ALA A 340 -10.32 -13.36 -14.51
N ARG A 341 -9.02 -13.51 -14.20
CA ARG A 341 -8.34 -14.79 -13.99
C ARG A 341 -8.07 -15.10 -12.53
N GLU A 342 -8.63 -14.32 -11.62
CA GLU A 342 -8.38 -14.43 -10.18
C GLU A 342 -6.88 -14.49 -9.83
N ARG A 343 -6.05 -13.75 -10.60
CA ARG A 343 -4.59 -13.79 -10.46
C ARG A 343 -4.10 -12.54 -9.75
N VAL A 344 -3.35 -12.73 -8.67
CA VAL A 344 -2.51 -11.70 -8.06
C VAL A 344 -1.12 -12.28 -7.84
N GLU A 345 -0.12 -11.57 -8.35
CA GLU A 345 1.28 -11.91 -8.18
C GLU A 345 1.99 -10.79 -7.45
N VAL A 346 2.82 -11.16 -6.48
CA VAL A 346 3.64 -10.24 -5.71
C VAL A 346 5.07 -10.74 -5.74
N SER A 347 5.94 -10.00 -6.38
CA SER A 347 7.35 -10.31 -6.50
C SER A 347 8.20 -9.32 -5.71
N PRO A 348 9.26 -9.76 -5.00
CA PRO A 348 10.16 -8.84 -4.33
C PRO A 348 11.00 -8.07 -5.35
N GLY A 349 11.19 -6.76 -5.07
CA GLY A 349 12.03 -5.89 -5.86
C GLY A 349 11.39 -5.34 -7.13
N ILE A 350 12.25 -4.95 -8.07
CA ILE A 350 11.90 -4.25 -9.31
C ILE A 350 11.19 -5.17 -10.33
N PRO A 351 10.39 -4.61 -11.25
CA PRO A 351 9.60 -5.37 -12.22
C PRO A 351 10.40 -6.31 -13.11
N GLN A 352 11.64 -5.96 -13.45
CA GLN A 352 12.55 -6.78 -14.27
C GLN A 352 12.84 -8.17 -13.67
N HIS A 353 12.56 -8.37 -12.38
CA HIS A 353 12.72 -9.63 -11.67
C HIS A 353 11.39 -10.33 -11.37
N ALA A 354 10.26 -9.73 -11.78
CA ALA A 354 8.97 -10.40 -11.68
C ALA A 354 8.91 -11.59 -12.66
N PRO A 355 8.31 -12.73 -12.30
CA PRO A 355 8.07 -13.80 -13.25
C PRO A 355 7.15 -13.32 -14.37
N ALA A 356 7.45 -13.78 -15.59
CA ALA A 356 6.68 -13.45 -16.79
C ALA A 356 5.30 -14.14 -16.80
#